data_e2a56118b01890bda2de1ed70227139f
#
_entry.id   e2a56118b01890bda2de1ed70227139f
#
_cell.length_a   1.000
_cell.length_b   1.000
_cell.length_c   1.000
_cell.angle_alpha   90.00
_cell.angle_beta   90.00
_cell.angle_gamma   90.00
#
_symmetry.space_group_name_H-M   'P 1'
#
loop_
_entity.id
_entity.type
_entity.pdbx_description
1 polymer ?
#
loop_
_entity_poly.entity_id
_entity_poly.type
_entity_poly.pdbx_seq_one_letter_code
_entity_poly.pdbx_strand_id
1 'polypeptide(L)'
;DAIKKRRMVAFSGDCLEGDEGEINIKIDRESKTLIFSDNGIGMSSDEVKKYINQVAFSSAEEFLEKYKNDEDTFIGHFGLGFYSSFMVAKNVEIVTKSAVEGSQAIKWSCDGSPKFSLQEWERDNPGTDIILHLMEEELEYIEPTRIKNLITKYCDFMPIRVSLENEVINKSNPLWKKSQNDLTEKDYIELYKYLY
;
A
#
# COMPACT_ATOMS: atom_id res chain seq x y z
N ASP A 1 -2.45 -5.63 0.66
CA ASP A 1 -3.63 -6.29 0.10
C ASP A 1 -3.73 -6.11 -1.41
N ALA A 2 -3.64 -4.88 -1.96
CA ALA A 2 -3.75 -4.62 -3.41
C ALA A 2 -2.76 -5.41 -4.27
N ILE A 3 -1.52 -5.56 -3.82
CA ILE A 3 -0.47 -6.35 -4.48
C ILE A 3 -0.81 -7.85 -4.46
N LYS A 4 -1.32 -8.37 -3.34
CA LYS A 4 -1.77 -9.76 -3.25
C LYS A 4 -2.94 -10.03 -4.19
N LYS A 5 -3.92 -9.12 -4.21
CA LYS A 5 -5.06 -9.20 -5.13
C LYS A 5 -4.60 -9.25 -6.59
N ARG A 6 -3.67 -8.39 -6.99
CA ARG A 6 -3.12 -8.37 -8.35
C ARG A 6 -2.48 -9.72 -8.71
N ARG A 7 -1.67 -10.30 -7.82
CA ARG A 7 -1.06 -11.63 -8.05
C ARG A 7 -2.10 -12.72 -8.22
N MET A 8 -3.13 -12.75 -7.37
CA MET A 8 -4.18 -13.78 -7.46
C MET A 8 -4.99 -13.66 -8.76
N VAL A 9 -5.31 -12.44 -9.19
CA VAL A 9 -6.02 -12.19 -10.45
C VAL A 9 -5.14 -12.52 -11.66
N ALA A 10 -3.84 -12.24 -11.62
CA ALA A 10 -2.90 -12.61 -12.67
C ALA A 10 -2.81 -14.15 -12.84
N PHE A 11 -2.84 -14.92 -11.75
CA PHE A 11 -2.89 -16.39 -11.83
C PHE A 11 -4.17 -16.93 -12.46
N SER A 12 -5.28 -16.21 -12.36
CA SER A 12 -6.54 -16.60 -13.04
C SER A 12 -6.62 -16.16 -14.51
N GLY A 13 -5.63 -15.41 -15.01
CA GLY A 13 -5.57 -14.90 -16.37
C GLY A 13 -6.41 -13.64 -16.63
N ASP A 14 -6.97 -13.03 -15.59
CA ASP A 14 -7.88 -11.90 -15.70
C ASP A 14 -7.14 -10.54 -15.77
N CYS A 15 -5.81 -10.50 -15.59
CA CYS A 15 -5.02 -9.27 -15.74
C CYS A 15 -3.57 -9.56 -16.16
N LEU A 16 -2.84 -8.51 -16.52
CA LEU A 16 -1.43 -8.61 -16.89
C LEU A 16 -0.59 -9.13 -15.71
N GLU A 17 0.37 -10.01 -15.99
CA GLU A 17 1.37 -10.44 -15.01
C GLU A 17 2.03 -9.21 -14.36
N GLY A 18 2.16 -9.25 -13.05
CA GLY A 18 2.77 -8.19 -12.28
C GLY A 18 4.19 -8.53 -11.88
N ASP A 19 5.03 -7.52 -11.83
CA ASP A 19 6.34 -7.56 -11.20
C ASP A 19 6.25 -7.95 -9.71
N GLU A 20 7.39 -8.18 -9.08
CA GLU A 20 7.45 -8.30 -7.61
C GLU A 20 6.72 -7.12 -6.96
N GLY A 21 5.82 -7.44 -6.01
CA GLY A 21 5.05 -6.41 -5.33
C GLY A 21 5.93 -5.49 -4.51
N GLU A 22 5.72 -4.20 -4.66
CA GLU A 22 6.48 -3.17 -3.97
C GLU A 22 5.59 -2.02 -3.50
N ILE A 23 5.93 -1.47 -2.33
CA ILE A 23 5.43 -0.20 -1.83
C ILE A 23 6.62 0.75 -1.74
N ASN A 24 6.55 1.88 -2.42
CA ASN A 24 7.58 2.91 -2.34
C ASN A 24 7.02 4.16 -1.67
N ILE A 25 7.72 4.64 -0.65
CA ILE A 25 7.36 5.86 0.07
C ILE A 25 8.30 6.97 -0.38
N LYS A 26 7.74 8.11 -0.77
CA LYS A 26 8.49 9.30 -1.16
C LYS A 26 8.10 10.50 -0.31
N ILE A 27 9.08 11.34 -0.04
CA ILE A 27 8.92 12.56 0.75
C ILE A 27 9.23 13.75 -0.15
N ASP A 28 8.25 14.62 -0.36
CA ASP A 28 8.49 15.92 -0.97
C ASP A 28 8.41 17.01 0.10
N ARG A 29 9.57 17.54 0.45
CA ARG A 29 9.70 18.56 1.48
C ARG A 29 9.20 19.93 1.03
N GLU A 30 9.29 20.23 -0.27
CA GLU A 30 8.88 21.50 -0.82
C GLU A 30 7.36 21.62 -0.81
N SER A 31 6.67 20.61 -1.28
CA SER A 31 5.21 20.54 -1.28
C SER A 31 4.61 20.05 0.05
N LYS A 32 5.45 19.64 1.02
CA LYS A 32 5.04 19.05 2.31
C LYS A 32 4.14 17.84 2.12
N THR A 33 4.50 16.97 1.18
CA THR A 33 3.73 15.77 0.89
C THR A 33 4.48 14.49 1.22
N LEU A 34 3.72 13.50 1.68
CA LEU A 34 4.16 12.12 1.85
C LEU A 34 3.38 11.25 0.88
N ILE A 35 4.08 10.50 0.03
CA ILE A 35 3.49 9.74 -1.06
C ILE A 35 3.75 8.25 -0.83
N PHE A 36 2.67 7.45 -0.84
CA PHE A 36 2.72 5.99 -0.79
C PHE A 36 2.32 5.45 -2.15
N SER A 37 3.25 4.82 -2.85
CA SER A 37 3.02 4.23 -4.17
C SER A 37 3.05 2.71 -4.09
N ASP A 38 2.03 2.03 -4.62
CA ASP A 38 2.04 0.59 -4.80
C ASP A 38 1.83 0.20 -6.27
N ASN A 39 2.38 -0.95 -6.66
CA ASN A 39 2.16 -1.57 -7.96
C ASN A 39 1.10 -2.70 -7.87
N GLY A 40 0.10 -2.52 -7.02
CA GLY A 40 -0.99 -3.48 -6.84
C GLY A 40 -2.02 -3.47 -7.96
N ILE A 41 -3.20 -4.02 -7.68
CA ILE A 41 -4.28 -4.14 -8.66
C ILE A 41 -4.86 -2.78 -9.10
N GLY A 42 -4.65 -1.73 -8.31
CA GLY A 42 -5.28 -0.43 -8.52
C GLY A 42 -6.80 -0.47 -8.37
N MET A 43 -7.44 0.64 -8.78
CA MET A 43 -8.90 0.79 -8.69
C MET A 43 -9.45 1.51 -9.92
N SER A 44 -10.63 1.10 -10.35
CA SER A 44 -11.47 1.84 -11.30
C SER A 44 -12.20 3.01 -10.61
N SER A 45 -12.81 3.89 -11.40
CA SER A 45 -13.63 5.00 -10.89
C SER A 45 -14.77 4.52 -9.97
N ASP A 46 -15.42 3.42 -10.32
CA ASP A 46 -16.54 2.88 -9.55
C ASP A 46 -16.06 2.21 -8.25
N GLU A 47 -14.91 1.55 -8.29
CA GLU A 47 -14.27 0.99 -7.10
C GLU A 47 -13.84 2.08 -6.11
N VAL A 48 -13.28 3.20 -6.59
CA VAL A 48 -12.96 4.35 -5.73
C VAL A 48 -14.22 4.92 -5.09
N LYS A 49 -15.30 5.11 -5.84
CA LYS A 49 -16.59 5.55 -5.27
C LYS A 49 -17.12 4.58 -4.23
N LYS A 50 -16.96 3.28 -4.45
CA LYS A 50 -17.47 2.23 -3.55
C LYS A 50 -16.62 2.07 -2.29
N TYR A 51 -15.27 1.99 -2.43
CA TYR A 51 -14.38 1.61 -1.32
C TYR A 51 -13.74 2.80 -0.60
N ILE A 52 -13.67 3.96 -1.25
CA ILE A 52 -13.07 5.16 -0.68
C ILE A 52 -14.13 6.13 -0.15
N ASN A 53 -15.26 6.27 -0.84
CA ASN A 53 -16.30 7.22 -0.42
C ASN A 53 -17.31 6.63 0.58
N GLN A 54 -17.33 5.31 0.75
CA GLN A 54 -18.24 4.65 1.70
C GLN A 54 -17.43 4.15 2.90
N VAL A 55 -17.70 4.75 4.07
CA VAL A 55 -17.02 4.39 5.32
C VAL A 55 -17.30 2.92 5.68
N ALA A 56 -16.28 2.21 6.14
CA ALA A 56 -16.35 0.80 6.55
C ALA A 56 -16.76 -0.18 5.42
N PHE A 57 -16.53 0.19 4.16
CA PHE A 57 -16.70 -0.73 3.04
C PHE A 57 -15.32 -1.31 2.65
N SER A 58 -15.15 -2.61 2.82
CA SER A 58 -13.89 -3.30 2.44
C SER A 58 -14.10 -4.17 1.22
N SER A 59 -13.21 -4.04 0.24
CA SER A 59 -13.17 -4.95 -0.90
C SER A 59 -12.62 -6.35 -0.54
N ALA A 60 -12.18 -6.56 0.70
CA ALA A 60 -11.61 -7.83 1.13
C ALA A 60 -12.65 -8.94 1.16
N GLU A 61 -13.85 -8.68 1.69
CA GLU A 61 -14.93 -9.66 1.79
C GLU A 61 -15.38 -10.15 0.41
N GLU A 62 -15.69 -9.23 -0.51
CA GLU A 62 -16.11 -9.58 -1.88
C GLU A 62 -15.01 -10.36 -2.63
N PHE A 63 -13.76 -10.02 -2.37
CA PHE A 63 -12.64 -10.72 -2.99
C PHE A 63 -12.46 -12.13 -2.42
N LEU A 64 -12.57 -12.31 -1.10
CA LEU A 64 -12.49 -13.61 -0.44
C LEU A 64 -13.66 -14.54 -0.87
N GLU A 65 -14.87 -14.01 -1.06
CA GLU A 65 -15.98 -14.79 -1.61
C GLU A 65 -15.70 -15.31 -3.02
N LYS A 66 -15.05 -14.52 -3.86
CA LYS A 66 -14.72 -14.89 -5.24
C LYS A 66 -13.55 -15.88 -5.33
N TYR A 67 -12.56 -15.79 -4.41
CA TYR A 67 -11.30 -16.55 -4.48
C TYR A 67 -11.05 -17.44 -3.23
N LYS A 68 -12.04 -18.12 -2.75
CA LYS A 68 -12.26 -18.95 -1.54
C LYS A 68 -11.09 -19.71 -0.84
N ASN A 69 -9.80 -19.44 -1.10
CA ASN A 69 -8.73 -20.34 -0.63
C ASN A 69 -7.70 -19.78 0.36
N ASP A 70 -7.77 -18.51 0.81
CA ASP A 70 -6.73 -17.92 1.67
C ASP A 70 -7.29 -16.85 2.62
N GLU A 71 -8.15 -17.24 3.57
CA GLU A 71 -8.77 -16.33 4.55
C GLU A 71 -7.75 -15.58 5.44
N ASP A 72 -6.61 -16.21 5.74
CA ASP A 72 -5.58 -15.63 6.62
C ASP A 72 -4.63 -14.62 5.94
N THR A 73 -4.92 -14.20 4.71
CA THR A 73 -3.91 -13.53 3.89
C THR A 73 -4.08 -12.02 3.79
N PHE A 74 -5.25 -11.45 4.11
CA PHE A 74 -5.52 -10.01 4.02
C PHE A 74 -5.38 -9.33 5.38
N ILE A 75 -4.80 -8.11 5.38
CA ILE A 75 -4.61 -7.29 6.59
C ILE A 75 -5.81 -6.36 6.80
N GLY A 76 -6.36 -5.80 5.72
CA GLY A 76 -7.45 -4.83 5.77
C GLY A 76 -8.82 -5.47 5.69
N HIS A 77 -9.51 -5.61 6.84
CA HIS A 77 -10.86 -6.19 6.90
C HIS A 77 -11.97 -5.15 7.05
N PHE A 78 -11.68 -4.00 7.64
CA PHE A 78 -12.74 -3.07 8.09
C PHE A 78 -12.97 -1.86 7.17
N GLY A 79 -12.16 -1.65 6.14
CA GLY A 79 -12.27 -0.49 5.25
C GLY A 79 -12.04 0.87 5.93
N LEU A 80 -11.43 0.89 7.12
CA LEU A 80 -11.24 2.12 7.91
C LEU A 80 -9.81 2.67 7.85
N GLY A 81 -8.82 1.86 7.46
CA GLY A 81 -7.40 2.23 7.50
C GLY A 81 -7.08 3.47 6.66
N PHE A 82 -7.73 3.64 5.52
CA PHE A 82 -7.54 4.80 4.65
C PHE A 82 -7.89 6.12 5.35
N TYR A 83 -8.95 6.14 6.15
CA TYR A 83 -9.42 7.37 6.80
C TYR A 83 -8.47 7.91 7.86
N SER A 84 -7.54 7.08 8.38
CA SER A 84 -6.47 7.57 9.27
C SER A 84 -5.55 8.58 8.60
N SER A 85 -5.50 8.63 7.27
CA SER A 85 -4.77 9.63 6.50
C SER A 85 -5.18 11.06 6.85
N PHE A 86 -6.47 11.29 7.15
CA PHE A 86 -6.99 12.60 7.54
C PHE A 86 -6.61 13.03 8.97
N MET A 87 -5.98 12.16 9.75
CA MET A 87 -5.43 12.55 11.05
C MET A 87 -4.15 13.37 10.91
N VAL A 88 -3.44 13.25 9.78
CA VAL A 88 -2.14 13.90 9.56
C VAL A 88 -2.14 14.81 8.32
N ALA A 89 -3.14 14.67 7.44
CA ALA A 89 -3.21 15.38 6.17
C ALA A 89 -4.41 16.32 6.10
N LYS A 90 -4.18 17.56 5.67
CA LYS A 90 -5.24 18.53 5.34
C LYS A 90 -5.96 18.26 4.03
N ASN A 91 -5.32 17.50 3.14
CA ASN A 91 -5.88 17.02 1.89
C ASN A 91 -5.24 15.68 1.52
N VAL A 92 -6.04 14.76 1.00
CA VAL A 92 -5.59 13.44 0.54
C VAL A 92 -5.95 13.30 -0.92
N GLU A 93 -5.00 12.88 -1.73
CA GLU A 93 -5.21 12.54 -3.13
C GLU A 93 -4.91 11.07 -3.36
N ILE A 94 -5.67 10.45 -4.26
CA ILE A 94 -5.44 9.09 -4.76
C ILE A 94 -5.31 9.17 -6.27
N VAL A 95 -4.17 8.75 -6.80
CA VAL A 95 -4.00 8.52 -8.24
C VAL A 95 -3.94 7.02 -8.45
N THR A 96 -4.88 6.46 -9.21
CA THR A 96 -4.97 5.00 -9.35
C THR A 96 -5.38 4.59 -10.76
N LYS A 97 -4.90 3.42 -11.19
CA LYS A 97 -5.28 2.76 -12.43
C LYS A 97 -5.48 1.27 -12.16
N SER A 98 -6.64 0.76 -12.49
CA SER A 98 -6.91 -0.68 -12.38
C SER A 98 -6.04 -1.51 -13.32
N ALA A 99 -5.66 -2.72 -12.89
CA ALA A 99 -4.96 -3.70 -13.72
C ALA A 99 -5.85 -4.34 -14.78
N VAL A 100 -7.15 -4.09 -14.76
CA VAL A 100 -8.08 -4.56 -15.81
C VAL A 100 -7.76 -3.84 -17.11
N GLU A 101 -7.64 -4.60 -18.20
CA GLU A 101 -7.31 -4.09 -19.52
C GLU A 101 -8.30 -2.99 -19.98
N GLY A 102 -7.78 -1.92 -20.59
CA GLY A 102 -8.60 -0.77 -21.03
C GLY A 102 -9.02 0.20 -19.93
N SER A 103 -8.60 -0.03 -18.68
CA SER A 103 -8.93 0.86 -17.55
C SER A 103 -8.29 2.23 -17.70
N GLN A 104 -9.09 3.28 -17.46
CA GLN A 104 -8.65 4.66 -17.39
C GLN A 104 -8.10 4.97 -15.99
N ALA A 105 -6.97 5.68 -15.94
CA ALA A 105 -6.46 6.20 -14.67
C ALA A 105 -7.32 7.37 -14.18
N ILE A 106 -7.44 7.50 -12.88
CA ILE A 106 -8.23 8.55 -12.23
C ILE A 106 -7.45 9.18 -11.08
N LYS A 107 -7.82 10.43 -10.79
CA LYS A 107 -7.38 11.15 -9.58
C LYS A 107 -8.61 11.50 -8.75
N TRP A 108 -8.58 11.06 -7.50
CA TRP A 108 -9.53 11.44 -6.46
C TRP A 108 -8.85 12.39 -5.47
N SER A 109 -9.59 13.35 -4.91
CA SER A 109 -9.07 14.26 -3.90
C SER A 109 -10.16 14.67 -2.92
N CYS A 110 -9.81 14.76 -1.62
CA CYS A 110 -10.69 15.19 -0.54
C CYS A 110 -9.90 15.88 0.57
N ASP A 111 -10.49 16.91 1.16
CA ASP A 111 -9.96 17.67 2.29
C ASP A 111 -10.54 17.23 3.66
N GLY A 112 -11.18 16.06 3.69
CA GLY A 112 -11.87 15.53 4.88
C GLY A 112 -13.33 16.03 5.01
N SER A 113 -13.78 16.94 4.14
CA SER A 113 -15.18 17.34 4.05
C SER A 113 -16.02 16.25 3.37
N PRO A 114 -17.37 16.32 3.41
CA PRO A 114 -18.23 15.38 2.68
C PRO A 114 -18.12 15.48 1.14
N LYS A 115 -17.35 16.45 0.65
CA LYS A 115 -17.16 16.68 -0.79
C LYS A 115 -15.82 16.10 -1.23
N PHE A 116 -15.82 15.49 -2.41
CA PHE A 116 -14.60 15.01 -3.07
C PHE A 116 -14.60 15.42 -4.55
N SER A 117 -13.44 15.47 -5.16
CA SER A 117 -13.27 15.56 -6.60
C SER A 117 -12.85 14.22 -7.19
N LEU A 118 -13.30 13.92 -8.39
CA LEU A 118 -12.91 12.75 -9.17
C LEU A 118 -12.77 13.17 -10.61
N GLN A 119 -11.60 12.92 -11.21
CA GLN A 119 -11.30 13.31 -12.58
C GLN A 119 -10.44 12.25 -13.27
N GLU A 120 -10.48 12.19 -14.58
CA GLU A 120 -9.55 11.41 -15.38
C GLU A 120 -8.12 11.91 -15.16
N TRP A 121 -7.17 10.97 -15.16
CA TRP A 121 -5.77 11.26 -14.96
C TRP A 121 -4.89 10.40 -15.86
N GLU A 122 -3.62 10.73 -15.93
CA GLU A 122 -2.63 9.95 -16.66
C GLU A 122 -1.79 9.11 -15.67
N ARG A 123 -1.71 7.81 -15.92
CA ARG A 123 -0.83 6.87 -15.24
C ARG A 123 -0.58 5.69 -16.18
N ASP A 124 0.67 5.38 -16.41
CA ASP A 124 1.05 4.32 -17.38
C ASP A 124 0.72 2.94 -16.82
N ASN A 125 1.18 2.64 -15.60
CA ASN A 125 1.11 1.32 -15.00
C ASN A 125 -0.04 1.19 -13.97
N PRO A 126 -0.63 0.00 -13.83
CA PRO A 126 -1.57 -0.29 -12.73
C PRO A 126 -0.95 -0.06 -11.36
N GLY A 127 -1.79 0.26 -10.37
CA GLY A 127 -1.38 0.51 -9.00
C GLY A 127 -2.03 1.77 -8.43
N THR A 128 -1.57 2.18 -7.25
CA THR A 128 -2.15 3.34 -6.55
C THR A 128 -1.06 4.19 -5.91
N ASP A 129 -1.18 5.51 -6.05
CA ASP A 129 -0.44 6.49 -5.28
C ASP A 129 -1.40 7.19 -4.33
N ILE A 130 -1.11 7.16 -3.02
CA ILE A 130 -1.80 7.94 -2.01
C ILE A 130 -0.89 9.09 -1.62
N ILE A 131 -1.34 10.33 -1.85
CA ILE A 131 -0.58 11.55 -1.64
C ILE A 131 -1.21 12.28 -0.46
N LEU A 132 -0.45 12.41 0.62
CA LEU A 132 -0.86 13.11 1.85
C LEU A 132 -0.25 14.51 1.87
N HIS A 133 -1.08 15.54 1.76
CA HIS A 133 -0.68 16.92 1.98
C HIS A 133 -0.73 17.20 3.48
N LEU A 134 0.41 17.15 4.13
CA LEU A 134 0.50 17.17 5.59
C LEU A 134 0.02 18.50 6.19
N MET A 135 -0.57 18.41 7.39
CA MET A 135 -0.84 19.57 8.23
C MET A 135 0.46 20.15 8.78
N GLU A 136 0.46 21.43 9.15
CA GLU A 136 1.66 22.09 9.68
C GLU A 136 2.14 21.45 11.01
N GLU A 137 1.21 20.94 11.81
CA GLU A 137 1.48 20.29 13.09
C GLU A 137 2.09 18.88 12.92
N GLU A 138 1.96 18.29 11.72
CA GLU A 138 2.34 16.92 11.42
C GLU A 138 3.58 16.82 10.50
N LEU A 139 4.34 17.91 10.38
CA LEU A 139 5.55 17.96 9.55
C LEU A 139 6.70 17.07 10.04
N GLU A 140 6.57 16.40 11.18
CA GLU A 140 7.52 15.38 11.60
C GLU A 140 7.58 14.19 10.60
N TYR A 141 6.50 13.97 9.85
CA TYR A 141 6.42 12.88 8.84
C TYR A 141 7.12 13.21 7.52
N ILE A 142 7.66 14.41 7.31
CA ILE A 142 8.59 14.68 6.19
C ILE A 142 10.05 14.38 6.55
N GLU A 143 10.34 13.95 7.78
CA GLU A 143 11.68 13.55 8.16
C GLU A 143 11.90 12.07 7.84
N PRO A 144 12.88 11.72 6.96
CA PRO A 144 13.13 10.34 6.52
C PRO A 144 13.39 9.39 7.69
N THR A 145 14.09 9.85 8.72
CA THR A 145 14.37 9.04 9.92
C THR A 145 13.09 8.65 10.65
N ARG A 146 12.09 9.55 10.71
CA ARG A 146 10.80 9.27 11.32
C ARG A 146 10.07 8.15 10.56
N ILE A 147 9.99 8.27 9.24
CA ILE A 147 9.34 7.26 8.38
C ILE A 147 10.09 5.93 8.44
N LYS A 148 11.43 5.95 8.37
CA LYS A 148 12.25 4.74 8.49
C LYS A 148 11.98 3.99 9.80
N ASN A 149 11.92 4.70 10.92
CA ASN A 149 11.61 4.12 12.22
C ASN A 149 10.20 3.50 12.27
N LEU A 150 9.21 4.15 11.65
CA LEU A 150 7.86 3.61 11.56
C LEU A 150 7.80 2.35 10.69
N ILE A 151 8.46 2.34 9.54
CA ILE A 151 8.55 1.15 8.67
C ILE A 151 9.20 0.00 9.44
N THR A 152 10.35 0.23 10.08
CA THR A 152 11.06 -0.80 10.85
C THR A 152 10.19 -1.32 12.01
N LYS A 153 9.48 -0.44 12.71
CA LYS A 153 8.67 -0.84 13.86
C LYS A 153 7.43 -1.66 13.49
N TYR A 154 6.74 -1.29 12.39
CA TYR A 154 5.42 -1.83 12.08
C TYR A 154 5.37 -2.68 10.82
N CYS A 155 6.33 -2.55 9.92
CA CYS A 155 6.30 -3.17 8.58
C CYS A 155 7.53 -4.05 8.30
N ASP A 156 8.45 -4.24 9.27
CA ASP A 156 9.75 -4.85 9.03
C ASP A 156 9.66 -6.24 8.39
N PHE A 157 8.74 -7.08 8.84
CA PHE A 157 8.56 -8.44 8.34
C PHE A 157 7.35 -8.60 7.41
N MET A 158 6.86 -7.51 6.84
CA MET A 158 5.81 -7.61 5.81
C MET A 158 6.34 -8.38 4.59
N PRO A 159 5.54 -9.29 4.00
CA PRO A 159 5.96 -10.12 2.86
C PRO A 159 6.00 -9.35 1.53
N ILE A 160 5.98 -8.04 1.58
CA ILE A 160 6.03 -7.11 0.48
C ILE A 160 7.20 -6.17 0.73
N ARG A 161 7.96 -5.87 -0.32
CA ARG A 161 9.07 -4.90 -0.25
C ARG A 161 8.51 -3.50 0.06
N VAL A 162 9.07 -2.86 1.09
CA VAL A 162 8.76 -1.47 1.44
C VAL A 162 10.04 -0.65 1.32
N SER A 163 10.01 0.32 0.43
CA SER A 163 11.12 1.22 0.14
C SER A 163 10.81 2.65 0.60
N LEU A 164 11.80 3.36 1.05
CA LEU A 164 11.77 4.81 1.29
C LEU A 164 12.78 5.46 0.34
N GLU A 165 12.35 6.40 -0.49
CA GLU A 165 13.20 7.03 -1.52
C GLU A 165 13.96 6.00 -2.38
N ASN A 166 13.30 4.91 -2.75
CA ASN A 166 13.83 3.75 -3.48
C ASN A 166 14.87 2.90 -2.72
N GLU A 167 15.17 3.20 -1.44
CA GLU A 167 15.97 2.34 -0.57
C GLU A 167 15.05 1.35 0.16
N VAL A 168 15.27 0.05 -0.01
CA VAL A 168 14.50 -1.00 0.70
C VAL A 168 14.81 -0.94 2.19
N ILE A 169 13.77 -0.79 3.01
CA ILE A 169 13.91 -0.62 4.47
C ILE A 169 13.57 -1.91 5.21
N ASN A 170 12.52 -2.62 4.80
CA ASN A 170 12.03 -3.77 5.54
C ASN A 170 12.69 -5.10 5.13
N LYS A 171 12.60 -6.10 6.00
CA LYS A 171 13.05 -7.48 5.77
C LYS A 171 11.90 -8.35 5.31
N SER A 172 11.54 -8.26 4.02
CA SER A 172 10.37 -8.94 3.45
C SER A 172 10.43 -10.47 3.48
N ASN A 173 11.60 -11.06 3.74
CA ASN A 173 11.80 -12.51 3.82
C ASN A 173 12.38 -12.95 5.17
N PRO A 174 11.56 -12.98 6.26
CA PRO A 174 12.02 -13.34 7.59
C PRO A 174 12.44 -14.81 7.70
N LEU A 175 13.32 -15.14 8.65
CA LEU A 175 13.91 -16.47 8.82
C LEU A 175 12.85 -17.58 8.98
N TRP A 176 11.75 -17.31 9.68
CA TRP A 176 10.69 -18.31 9.90
C TRP A 176 9.90 -18.70 8.65
N LYS A 177 10.11 -18.01 7.51
CA LYS A 177 9.56 -18.40 6.20
C LYS A 177 10.51 -19.28 5.39
N LYS A 178 11.78 -19.40 5.80
CA LYS A 178 12.76 -20.27 5.15
C LYS A 178 12.61 -21.71 5.65
N SER A 179 13.01 -22.68 4.81
CA SER A 179 13.11 -24.07 5.25
C SER A 179 14.13 -24.21 6.39
N GLN A 180 13.84 -25.01 7.41
CA GLN A 180 14.79 -25.28 8.48
C GLN A 180 16.15 -25.80 8.00
N ASN A 181 16.15 -26.53 6.87
CA ASN A 181 17.36 -27.06 6.28
C ASN A 181 18.28 -26.01 5.66
N ASP A 182 17.73 -24.82 5.37
CA ASP A 182 18.45 -23.68 4.77
C ASP A 182 18.94 -22.69 5.83
N LEU A 183 18.64 -22.91 7.12
CA LEU A 183 18.99 -22.04 8.21
C LEU A 183 20.23 -22.53 8.94
N THR A 184 21.14 -21.61 9.24
CA THR A 184 22.34 -21.84 10.01
C THR A 184 22.23 -21.19 11.40
N GLU A 185 23.05 -21.64 12.36
CA GLU A 185 23.16 -21.00 13.67
C GLU A 185 23.49 -19.50 13.56
N LYS A 186 24.27 -19.13 12.55
CA LYS A 186 24.63 -17.74 12.27
C LYS A 186 23.41 -16.89 11.93
N ASP A 187 22.46 -17.42 11.15
CA ASP A 187 21.22 -16.70 10.79
C ASP A 187 20.38 -16.36 12.04
N TYR A 188 20.32 -17.30 13.00
CA TYR A 188 19.61 -17.07 14.27
C TYR A 188 20.32 -16.03 15.14
N ILE A 189 21.65 -16.06 15.22
CA ILE A 189 22.43 -15.07 15.95
C ILE A 189 22.29 -13.68 15.34
N GLU A 190 22.31 -13.56 14.03
CA GLU A 190 22.10 -12.29 13.31
C GLU A 190 20.70 -11.74 13.57
N LEU A 191 19.66 -12.58 13.51
CA LEU A 191 18.30 -12.16 13.84
C LEU A 191 18.19 -11.69 15.29
N TYR A 192 18.77 -12.43 16.24
CA TYR A 192 18.76 -12.04 17.64
C TYR A 192 19.41 -10.66 17.85
N LYS A 193 20.59 -10.43 17.28
CA LYS A 193 21.29 -9.14 17.37
C LYS A 193 20.55 -8.00 16.69
N TYR A 194 19.69 -8.32 15.75
CA TYR A 194 18.87 -7.35 15.06
C TYR A 194 17.65 -6.93 15.87
N LEU A 195 17.07 -7.87 16.61
CA LEU A 195 15.86 -7.63 17.40
C LEU A 195 16.14 -7.00 18.78
N TYR A 196 17.35 -7.23 19.33
CA TYR A 196 17.77 -6.82 20.67
C TYR A 196 19.14 -6.14 20.67
#